data_962a6059ebcb7b0822859d5306c4ba61
#
_entry.id   962a6059ebcb7b0822859d5306c4ba61
#
_cell.length_a   1.000
_cell.length_b   1.000
_cell.length_c   1.000
_cell.angle_alpha   90.00
_cell.angle_beta   90.00
_cell.angle_gamma   90.00
#
_symmetry.space_group_name_H-M   'P 1'
#
loop_
_entity.id
_entity.type
_entity.pdbx_description
1 polymer ?
#
loop_
_entity_poly.entity_id
_entity_poly.type
_entity_poly.pdbx_seq_one_letter_code
_entity_poly.pdbx_strand_id
1 'polypeptide(L)'
;IHSHFESIKVLSGEELHFDLVSYPLFANVSFFISELLCGVAVPTFFIFSGYLFFGKSETFTRHDYVAKLKSRAKSLLLPFIVWNLVFILMLYIKQTFVGAGEHKLVVDYTLKDWVLVFVSQSSSGLPINTPLWFVRDLIVMVLISPIIYHIIKNTKWYSVILFGFLWVVFYDGIKPYLNLSSIFFFSLGAYFS
;
A
#
# COMPACT_ATOMS: atom_id res chain seq x y z
N ILE A 1 -3.54 5.32 -7.33
CA ILE A 1 -3.72 6.79 -7.39
C ILE A 1 -3.91 7.12 -8.86
N HIS A 2 -5.13 6.98 -9.38
CA HIS A 2 -5.42 7.22 -10.78
C HIS A 2 -6.47 8.32 -10.84
N SER A 3 -6.02 9.56 -10.92
CA SER A 3 -6.88 10.71 -11.23
C SER A 3 -6.85 11.06 -12.73
N HIS A 4 -6.32 10.17 -13.57
CA HIS A 4 -6.53 10.24 -15.00
C HIS A 4 -7.93 9.72 -15.31
N PHE A 5 -8.87 10.63 -15.34
CA PHE A 5 -10.23 10.34 -15.77
C PHE A 5 -10.29 10.46 -17.29
N GLU A 6 -10.12 9.36 -18.00
CA GLU A 6 -10.44 9.28 -19.42
C GLU A 6 -11.95 9.18 -19.64
N SER A 7 -12.66 8.61 -18.66
CA SER A 7 -14.12 8.53 -18.68
C SER A 7 -14.71 8.51 -17.26
N ILE A 8 -15.88 9.06 -17.08
CA ILE A 8 -16.67 8.97 -15.84
C ILE A 8 -18.02 8.32 -16.18
N LYS A 9 -18.35 7.22 -15.47
CA LYS A 9 -19.70 6.66 -15.50
C LYS A 9 -20.62 7.53 -14.67
N VAL A 10 -21.59 8.18 -15.33
CA VAL A 10 -22.63 8.95 -14.65
C VAL A 10 -23.71 7.98 -14.16
N LEU A 11 -24.44 8.38 -13.11
CA LEU A 11 -25.57 7.60 -12.54
C LEU A 11 -26.65 7.23 -13.57
N SER A 12 -26.72 7.91 -14.72
CA SER A 12 -27.58 7.59 -15.85
C SER A 12 -27.11 6.39 -16.70
N GLY A 13 -25.92 5.83 -16.41
CA GLY A 13 -25.33 4.75 -17.22
C GLY A 13 -24.56 5.22 -18.45
N GLU A 14 -24.49 6.52 -18.73
CA GLU A 14 -23.69 7.10 -19.80
C GLU A 14 -22.25 7.25 -19.36
N GLU A 15 -21.28 6.88 -20.24
CA GLU A 15 -19.87 7.16 -20.05
C GLU A 15 -19.53 8.49 -20.71
N LEU A 16 -19.19 9.49 -19.88
CA LEU A 16 -18.63 10.75 -20.37
C LEU A 16 -17.14 10.55 -20.62
N HIS A 17 -16.75 10.53 -21.89
CA HIS A 17 -15.34 10.52 -22.29
C HIS A 17 -14.79 11.95 -22.31
N PHE A 18 -13.69 12.16 -21.60
CA PHE A 18 -12.96 13.43 -21.67
C PHE A 18 -11.90 13.34 -22.76
N ASP A 19 -12.04 14.17 -23.77
CA ASP A 19 -10.99 14.30 -24.78
C ASP A 19 -9.82 15.13 -24.20
N LEU A 20 -8.83 14.41 -23.64
CA LEU A 20 -7.62 15.00 -23.08
C LEU A 20 -6.80 15.76 -24.13
N VAL A 21 -6.97 15.44 -25.42
CA VAL A 21 -6.28 16.10 -26.53
C VAL A 21 -6.81 17.53 -26.69
N SER A 22 -8.12 17.73 -26.47
CA SER A 22 -8.75 19.04 -26.55
C SER A 22 -8.39 19.97 -25.38
N TYR A 23 -7.88 19.41 -24.27
CA TYR A 23 -7.51 20.17 -23.06
C TYR A 23 -6.07 19.87 -22.59
N PRO A 24 -5.04 20.26 -23.38
CA PRO A 24 -3.65 19.86 -23.10
C PRO A 24 -3.11 20.41 -21.77
N LEU A 25 -3.55 21.58 -21.35
CA LEU A 25 -3.14 22.15 -20.05
C LEU A 25 -3.68 21.30 -18.89
N PHE A 26 -4.96 20.91 -18.94
CA PHE A 26 -5.56 20.04 -17.93
C PHE A 26 -4.86 18.66 -17.90
N ALA A 27 -4.61 18.07 -19.07
CA ALA A 27 -3.91 16.79 -19.18
C ALA A 27 -2.51 16.85 -18.54
N ASN A 28 -1.71 17.88 -18.88
CA ASN A 28 -0.37 18.05 -18.35
C ASN A 28 -0.34 18.32 -16.84
N VAL A 29 -1.25 19.16 -16.33
CA VAL A 29 -1.35 19.45 -14.89
C VAL A 29 -1.84 18.22 -14.12
N SER A 30 -2.83 17.52 -14.64
CA SER A 30 -3.33 16.27 -14.07
C SER A 30 -2.24 15.21 -14.02
N PHE A 31 -1.49 15.01 -15.12
CA PHE A 31 -0.36 14.10 -15.18
C PHE A 31 0.72 14.48 -14.16
N PHE A 32 1.12 15.75 -14.09
CA PHE A 32 2.13 16.23 -13.16
C PHE A 32 1.73 15.94 -11.70
N ILE A 33 0.48 16.25 -11.33
CA ILE A 33 0.00 16.04 -9.96
C ILE A 33 -0.14 14.54 -9.66
N SER A 34 -0.78 13.79 -10.56
CA SER A 34 -1.16 12.39 -10.29
C SER A 34 0.00 11.42 -10.42
N GLU A 35 0.82 11.57 -11.46
CA GLU A 35 1.89 10.62 -11.75
C GLU A 35 3.21 11.05 -11.10
N LEU A 36 3.56 12.34 -11.19
CA LEU A 36 4.84 12.80 -10.67
C LEU A 36 4.80 13.07 -9.17
N LEU A 37 3.92 13.96 -8.70
CA LEU A 37 3.88 14.31 -7.28
C LEU A 37 3.35 13.18 -6.41
N CYS A 38 2.23 12.58 -6.78
CA CYS A 38 1.66 11.48 -6.00
C CYS A 38 2.47 10.19 -6.14
N GLY A 39 3.10 9.95 -7.31
CA GLY A 39 3.99 8.81 -7.54
C GLY A 39 5.21 8.80 -6.63
N VAL A 40 5.76 9.97 -6.27
CA VAL A 40 6.91 10.10 -5.35
C VAL A 40 6.48 9.98 -3.87
N ALA A 41 5.22 10.26 -3.54
CA ALA A 41 4.76 10.32 -2.15
C ALA A 41 4.91 8.99 -1.42
N VAL A 42 4.50 7.88 -2.04
CA VAL A 42 4.55 6.55 -1.43
C VAL A 42 5.99 6.06 -1.22
N PRO A 43 6.89 6.09 -2.23
CA PRO A 43 8.31 5.81 -2.04
C PRO A 43 8.94 6.61 -0.90
N THR A 44 8.72 7.92 -0.90
CA THR A 44 9.24 8.83 0.13
C THR A 44 8.73 8.44 1.53
N PHE A 45 7.45 8.09 1.64
CA PHE A 45 6.87 7.62 2.89
C PHE A 45 7.53 6.35 3.41
N PHE A 46 7.85 5.36 2.54
CA PHE A 46 8.57 4.16 2.93
C PHE A 46 10.00 4.45 3.37
N ILE A 47 10.73 5.35 2.67
CA ILE A 47 12.08 5.78 3.05
C ILE A 47 12.05 6.40 4.45
N PHE A 48 11.19 7.39 4.68
CA PHE A 48 11.08 8.02 6.00
C PHE A 48 10.65 7.04 7.09
N SER A 49 9.76 6.11 6.76
CA SER A 49 9.31 5.09 7.72
C SER A 49 10.45 4.16 8.13
N GLY A 50 11.29 3.72 7.19
CA GLY A 50 12.48 2.91 7.45
C GLY A 50 13.50 3.69 8.26
N TYR A 51 13.82 4.91 7.85
CA TYR A 51 14.75 5.80 8.56
C TYR A 51 14.34 6.04 10.01
N LEU A 52 13.10 6.45 10.25
CA LEU A 52 12.57 6.72 11.60
C LEU A 52 12.40 5.45 12.45
N PHE A 53 12.19 4.31 11.79
CA PHE A 53 12.05 3.05 12.52
C PHE A 53 13.36 2.61 13.15
N PHE A 54 14.49 2.77 12.46
CA PHE A 54 15.81 2.36 12.93
C PHE A 54 16.61 3.50 13.58
N GLY A 55 16.40 4.75 13.19
CA GLY A 55 17.23 5.92 13.48
C GLY A 55 17.32 6.40 14.93
N LYS A 56 16.84 5.65 15.92
CA LYS A 56 16.94 6.01 17.34
C LYS A 56 17.81 5.08 18.19
N SER A 57 18.40 4.07 17.62
CA SER A 57 19.13 3.06 18.39
C SER A 57 20.42 2.68 17.67
N GLU A 58 21.57 2.91 18.29
CA GLU A 58 22.86 2.40 17.81
C GLU A 58 22.87 0.86 17.69
N THR A 59 22.07 0.19 18.51
CA THR A 59 21.83 -1.26 18.48
C THR A 59 20.35 -1.56 18.52
N PHE A 60 19.85 -2.27 17.51
CA PHE A 60 18.46 -2.70 17.44
C PHE A 60 18.25 -3.97 18.28
N THR A 61 17.74 -3.79 19.50
CA THR A 61 17.51 -4.90 20.43
C THR A 61 16.09 -5.47 20.28
N ARG A 62 15.87 -6.69 20.80
CA ARG A 62 14.53 -7.30 20.87
C ARG A 62 13.54 -6.42 21.66
N HIS A 63 14.01 -5.77 22.71
CA HIS A 63 13.18 -4.86 23.51
C HIS A 63 12.73 -3.65 22.68
N ASP A 64 13.64 -3.03 21.93
CA ASP A 64 13.34 -1.90 21.06
C ASP A 64 12.34 -2.29 19.97
N TYR A 65 12.53 -3.48 19.38
CA TYR A 65 11.59 -4.01 18.40
C TYR A 65 10.17 -4.13 18.95
N VAL A 66 9.99 -4.77 20.12
CA VAL A 66 8.68 -4.97 20.73
C VAL A 66 8.03 -3.63 21.09
N ALA A 67 8.80 -2.67 21.61
CA ALA A 67 8.31 -1.33 21.94
C ALA A 67 7.83 -0.58 20.68
N LYS A 68 8.64 -0.63 19.60
CA LYS A 68 8.29 -0.04 18.29
C LYS A 68 7.08 -0.74 17.67
N LEU A 69 7.01 -2.08 17.75
CA LEU A 69 5.87 -2.87 17.25
C LEU A 69 4.56 -2.46 17.94
N LYS A 70 4.54 -2.34 19.26
CA LYS A 70 3.37 -1.88 20.02
C LYS A 70 2.94 -0.48 19.61
N SER A 71 3.88 0.44 19.46
CA SER A 71 3.60 1.80 19.00
C SER A 71 3.01 1.82 17.60
N ARG A 72 3.57 1.04 16.67
CA ARG A 72 3.10 0.95 15.27
C ARG A 72 1.79 0.18 15.15
N ALA A 73 1.54 -0.82 15.98
CA ALA A 73 0.25 -1.49 16.02
C ALA A 73 -0.88 -0.49 16.34
N LYS A 74 -0.68 0.41 17.29
CA LYS A 74 -1.66 1.44 17.62
C LYS A 74 -1.83 2.49 16.52
N SER A 75 -0.74 2.92 15.88
CA SER A 75 -0.77 4.01 14.90
C SER A 75 -1.06 3.56 13.46
N LEU A 76 -0.81 2.30 13.10
CA LEU A 76 -0.99 1.77 11.75
C LEU A 76 -2.06 0.69 11.70
N LEU A 77 -1.93 -0.37 12.53
CA LEU A 77 -2.82 -1.53 12.45
C LEU A 77 -4.25 -1.17 12.86
N LEU A 78 -4.43 -0.40 13.93
CA LEU A 78 -5.76 -0.01 14.39
C LEU A 78 -6.51 0.84 13.34
N PRO A 79 -5.96 1.95 12.81
CA PRO A 79 -6.62 2.69 11.73
C PRO A 79 -6.85 1.84 10.47
N PHE A 80 -5.90 0.97 10.10
CA PHE A 80 -6.04 0.07 8.97
C PHE A 80 -7.26 -0.85 9.12
N ILE A 81 -7.43 -1.48 10.28
CA ILE A 81 -8.58 -2.35 10.56
C ILE A 81 -9.87 -1.53 10.53
N VAL A 82 -9.92 -0.40 11.23
CA VAL A 82 -11.12 0.44 11.32
C VAL A 82 -11.59 0.90 9.93
N TRP A 83 -10.70 1.43 9.10
CA TRP A 83 -11.06 1.91 7.76
C TRP A 83 -11.50 0.80 6.80
N ASN A 84 -10.92 -0.41 6.91
CA ASN A 84 -11.40 -1.56 6.14
C ASN A 84 -12.79 -1.99 6.62
N LEU A 85 -13.04 -2.01 7.93
CA LEU A 85 -14.37 -2.32 8.48
C LEU A 85 -15.43 -1.29 8.08
N VAL A 86 -15.09 0.00 8.09
CA VAL A 86 -15.97 1.07 7.60
C VAL A 86 -16.30 0.86 6.12
N PHE A 87 -15.30 0.49 5.31
CA PHE A 87 -15.53 0.20 3.89
C PHE A 87 -16.46 -1.03 3.68
N ILE A 88 -16.26 -2.09 4.46
CA ILE A 88 -17.12 -3.29 4.43
C ILE A 88 -18.56 -2.92 4.84
N LEU A 89 -18.73 -2.09 5.86
CA LEU A 89 -20.05 -1.62 6.29
C LEU A 89 -20.73 -0.83 5.17
N MET A 90 -20.02 0.08 4.51
CA MET A 90 -20.55 0.83 3.36
C MET A 90 -20.91 -0.09 2.20
N LEU A 91 -20.08 -1.12 1.94
CA LEU A 91 -20.35 -2.12 0.92
C LEU A 91 -21.61 -2.93 1.25
N TYR A 92 -21.77 -3.35 2.50
CA TYR A 92 -22.97 -4.05 2.97
C TYR A 92 -24.23 -3.21 2.80
N ILE A 93 -24.18 -1.94 3.18
CA ILE A 93 -25.30 -1.00 3.00
C ILE A 93 -25.63 -0.86 1.50
N LYS A 94 -24.61 -0.65 0.64
CA LYS A 94 -24.81 -0.58 -0.81
C LYS A 94 -25.47 -1.84 -1.35
N GLN A 95 -24.98 -3.02 -0.94
CA GLN A 95 -25.52 -4.30 -1.41
C GLN A 95 -26.99 -4.51 -1.00
N THR A 96 -27.38 -4.01 0.17
CA THR A 96 -28.77 -4.11 0.67
C THR A 96 -29.74 -3.20 -0.10
N PHE A 97 -29.31 -1.99 -0.50
CA PHE A 97 -30.22 -0.99 -1.10
C PHE A 97 -30.10 -0.89 -2.63
N VAL A 98 -28.93 -1.22 -3.20
CA VAL A 98 -28.64 -1.00 -4.63
C VAL A 98 -28.39 -2.33 -5.37
N GLY A 99 -27.95 -3.37 -4.66
CA GLY A 99 -27.61 -4.68 -5.21
C GLY A 99 -26.13 -5.02 -5.09
N ALA A 100 -25.80 -6.27 -5.39
CA ALA A 100 -24.48 -6.89 -5.13
C ALA A 100 -23.32 -6.21 -5.89
N GLY A 101 -23.56 -5.70 -7.10
CA GLY A 101 -22.48 -5.22 -7.96
C GLY A 101 -21.46 -6.32 -8.30
N GLU A 102 -20.18 -5.93 -8.43
CA GLU A 102 -19.09 -6.86 -8.76
C GLU A 102 -18.50 -7.60 -7.55
N HIS A 103 -18.85 -7.19 -6.33
CA HIS A 103 -18.33 -7.78 -5.10
C HIS A 103 -19.20 -8.92 -4.61
N LYS A 104 -18.55 -9.96 -4.06
CA LYS A 104 -19.25 -11.01 -3.32
C LYS A 104 -20.10 -10.37 -2.21
N LEU A 105 -21.30 -10.93 -1.95
CA LEU A 105 -22.16 -10.45 -0.87
C LEU A 105 -21.46 -10.59 0.48
N VAL A 106 -21.48 -9.52 1.27
CA VAL A 106 -20.85 -9.50 2.60
C VAL A 106 -21.47 -10.54 3.53
N VAL A 107 -22.77 -10.85 3.37
CA VAL A 107 -23.47 -11.88 4.15
C VAL A 107 -22.95 -13.29 3.88
N ASP A 108 -22.35 -13.53 2.70
CA ASP A 108 -21.80 -14.81 2.29
C ASP A 108 -20.31 -14.96 2.59
N TYR A 109 -19.72 -14.03 3.34
CA TYR A 109 -18.29 -14.09 3.69
C TYR A 109 -18.01 -15.27 4.62
N THR A 110 -17.13 -16.14 4.18
CA THR A 110 -16.54 -17.19 5.00
C THR A 110 -15.44 -16.63 5.90
N LEU A 111 -14.98 -17.41 6.88
CA LEU A 111 -13.85 -17.03 7.73
C LEU A 111 -12.60 -16.68 6.90
N LYS A 112 -12.36 -17.40 5.81
CA LYS A 112 -11.29 -17.14 4.87
C LYS A 112 -11.46 -15.77 4.19
N ASP A 113 -12.67 -15.43 3.76
CA ASP A 113 -12.96 -14.14 3.14
C ASP A 113 -12.69 -13.00 4.12
N TRP A 114 -13.10 -13.12 5.38
CA TRP A 114 -12.83 -12.13 6.42
C TRP A 114 -11.34 -11.87 6.66
N VAL A 115 -10.48 -12.87 6.51
CA VAL A 115 -9.02 -12.66 6.57
C VAL A 115 -8.51 -12.02 5.28
N LEU A 116 -8.98 -12.51 4.12
CA LEU A 116 -8.53 -12.03 2.82
C LEU A 116 -8.93 -10.58 2.54
N VAL A 117 -10.02 -10.08 3.11
CA VAL A 117 -10.46 -8.66 3.00
C VAL A 117 -9.35 -7.69 3.36
N PHE A 118 -8.54 -8.04 4.36
CA PHE A 118 -7.44 -7.20 4.83
C PHE A 118 -6.16 -7.39 4.02
N VAL A 119 -5.97 -8.54 3.40
CA VAL A 119 -4.69 -8.90 2.77
C VAL A 119 -4.76 -8.81 1.26
N SER A 120 -5.71 -9.52 0.64
CA SER A 120 -5.76 -9.70 -0.80
C SER A 120 -7.13 -10.21 -1.23
N GLN A 121 -8.13 -9.36 -1.22
CA GLN A 121 -9.49 -9.78 -1.61
C GLN A 121 -9.69 -9.83 -3.12
N SER A 122 -9.02 -8.97 -3.87
CA SER A 122 -9.16 -8.90 -5.33
C SER A 122 -8.11 -9.75 -6.04
N SER A 123 -8.35 -10.06 -7.31
CA SER A 123 -7.37 -10.69 -8.20
C SER A 123 -6.08 -9.88 -8.33
N SER A 124 -6.13 -8.60 -8.03
CA SER A 124 -4.97 -7.69 -8.00
C SER A 124 -4.12 -7.82 -6.73
N GLY A 125 -4.53 -8.62 -5.74
CA GLY A 125 -3.78 -8.79 -4.50
C GLY A 125 -3.84 -7.58 -3.54
N LEU A 126 -4.87 -6.75 -3.66
CA LEU A 126 -5.05 -5.55 -2.84
C LEU A 126 -6.09 -5.79 -1.73
N PRO A 127 -6.02 -5.07 -0.60
CA PRO A 127 -7.06 -5.11 0.41
C PRO A 127 -8.38 -4.58 -0.16
N ILE A 128 -9.50 -4.87 0.50
CA ILE A 128 -10.83 -4.43 0.04
C ILE A 128 -10.90 -2.90 -0.09
N ASN A 129 -10.34 -2.18 0.85
CA ASN A 129 -10.12 -0.75 0.74
C ASN A 129 -8.79 -0.51 0.02
N THR A 130 -8.84 -0.55 -1.31
CA THR A 130 -7.68 -0.50 -2.20
C THR A 130 -6.66 0.59 -1.84
N PRO A 131 -7.03 1.85 -1.55
CA PRO A 131 -6.07 2.89 -1.16
C PRO A 131 -5.18 2.55 0.03
N LEU A 132 -5.58 1.62 0.88
CA LEU A 132 -4.82 1.24 2.08
C LEU A 132 -3.70 0.20 1.82
N TRP A 133 -3.45 -0.15 0.56
CA TRP A 133 -2.41 -1.13 0.20
C TRP A 133 -1.03 -0.73 0.77
N PHE A 134 -0.68 0.55 0.73
CA PHE A 134 0.61 1.03 1.24
C PHE A 134 0.72 0.92 2.77
N VAL A 135 -0.40 1.06 3.51
CA VAL A 135 -0.43 0.86 4.97
C VAL A 135 -0.24 -0.62 5.31
N ARG A 136 -0.90 -1.52 4.55
CA ARG A 136 -0.70 -2.97 4.67
C ARG A 136 0.78 -3.32 4.49
N ASP A 137 1.37 -2.85 3.41
CA ASP A 137 2.78 -3.13 3.10
C ASP A 137 3.70 -2.56 4.19
N LEU A 138 3.40 -1.38 4.73
CA LEU A 138 4.17 -0.83 5.84
C LEU A 138 4.04 -1.67 7.12
N ILE A 139 2.86 -2.21 7.42
CA ILE A 139 2.68 -3.14 8.55
C ILE A 139 3.56 -4.38 8.34
N VAL A 140 3.59 -4.92 7.13
CA VAL A 140 4.46 -6.07 6.80
C VAL A 140 5.94 -5.69 6.96
N MET A 141 6.39 -4.49 6.50
CA MET A 141 7.76 -4.03 6.69
C MET A 141 8.14 -3.93 8.17
N VAL A 142 7.25 -3.42 9.02
CA VAL A 142 7.46 -3.37 10.47
C VAL A 142 7.59 -4.77 11.07
N LEU A 143 6.79 -5.74 10.62
CA LEU A 143 6.87 -7.11 11.09
C LEU A 143 8.19 -7.80 10.69
N ILE A 144 8.66 -7.61 9.46
CA ILE A 144 9.90 -8.21 8.96
C ILE A 144 11.14 -7.36 9.24
N SER A 145 11.01 -6.23 9.90
CA SER A 145 12.10 -5.29 10.20
C SER A 145 13.32 -5.92 10.90
N PRO A 146 13.22 -6.94 11.79
CA PRO A 146 14.40 -7.60 12.35
C PRO A 146 15.23 -8.31 11.29
N ILE A 147 14.57 -8.91 10.30
CA ILE A 147 15.23 -9.59 9.18
C ILE A 147 15.95 -8.55 8.31
N ILE A 148 15.25 -7.46 7.96
CA ILE A 148 15.83 -6.35 7.19
C ILE A 148 17.05 -5.77 7.90
N TYR A 149 16.96 -5.53 9.21
CA TYR A 149 18.08 -5.04 10.02
C TYR A 149 19.29 -5.97 9.94
N HIS A 150 19.07 -7.28 10.14
CA HIS A 150 20.14 -8.26 10.10
C HIS A 150 20.83 -8.33 8.73
N ILE A 151 20.05 -8.27 7.66
CA ILE A 151 20.58 -8.24 6.29
C ILE A 151 21.41 -6.97 6.08
N ILE A 152 20.88 -5.79 6.37
CA ILE A 152 21.57 -4.50 6.16
C ILE A 152 22.84 -4.43 7.00
N LYS A 153 22.80 -4.88 8.26
CA LYS A 153 23.98 -4.88 9.15
C LYS A 153 25.13 -5.72 8.60
N ASN A 154 24.83 -6.87 7.97
CA ASN A 154 25.85 -7.80 7.47
C ASN A 154 26.33 -7.43 6.07
N THR A 155 25.44 -6.95 5.20
CA THR A 155 25.74 -6.73 3.77
C THR A 155 25.81 -5.26 3.38
N LYS A 156 25.49 -4.34 4.30
CA LYS A 156 25.55 -2.88 4.10
C LYS A 156 24.81 -2.47 2.79
N TRP A 157 25.46 -1.68 1.94
CA TRP A 157 24.88 -1.17 0.70
C TRP A 157 24.57 -2.24 -0.36
N TYR A 158 25.21 -3.41 -0.30
CA TYR A 158 24.94 -4.52 -1.23
C TYR A 158 23.49 -5.02 -1.13
N SER A 159 22.92 -5.01 0.09
CA SER A 159 21.52 -5.40 0.27
C SER A 159 20.55 -4.43 -0.41
N VAL A 160 20.84 -3.15 -0.36
CA VAL A 160 20.01 -2.13 -1.00
C VAL A 160 20.02 -2.30 -2.52
N ILE A 161 21.21 -2.53 -3.11
CA ILE A 161 21.34 -2.84 -4.54
C ILE A 161 20.58 -4.11 -4.90
N LEU A 162 20.73 -5.17 -4.10
CA LEU A 162 20.02 -6.44 -4.33
C LEU A 162 18.49 -6.23 -4.32
N PHE A 163 17.96 -5.53 -3.34
CA PHE A 163 16.52 -5.25 -3.27
C PHE A 163 16.04 -4.37 -4.43
N GLY A 164 16.86 -3.38 -4.84
CA GLY A 164 16.58 -2.57 -6.02
C GLY A 164 16.58 -3.39 -7.32
N PHE A 165 17.57 -4.27 -7.48
CA PHE A 165 17.64 -5.19 -8.62
C PHE A 165 16.42 -6.13 -8.67
N LEU A 166 16.09 -6.75 -7.53
CA LEU A 166 14.90 -7.61 -7.43
C LEU A 166 13.60 -6.85 -7.77
N TRP A 167 13.47 -5.60 -7.31
CA TRP A 167 12.32 -4.77 -7.66
C TRP A 167 12.22 -4.51 -9.17
N VAL A 168 13.33 -4.15 -9.82
CA VAL A 168 13.34 -3.87 -11.28
C VAL A 168 13.08 -5.13 -12.10
N VAL A 169 13.73 -6.25 -11.75
CA VAL A 169 13.62 -7.51 -12.52
C VAL A 169 12.24 -8.18 -12.32
N PHE A 170 11.71 -8.14 -11.10
CA PHE A 170 10.45 -8.80 -10.76
C PHE A 170 9.30 -7.81 -10.55
N TYR A 171 9.35 -6.64 -11.20
CA TYR A 171 8.34 -5.58 -11.06
C TYR A 171 6.90 -6.08 -11.17
N ASP A 172 6.64 -6.99 -12.10
CA ASP A 172 5.31 -7.57 -12.33
C ASP A 172 5.10 -8.98 -11.73
N GLY A 173 6.15 -9.64 -11.23
CA GLY A 173 6.15 -11.08 -10.99
C GLY A 173 5.77 -11.56 -9.60
N ILE A 174 5.78 -10.71 -8.57
CA ILE A 174 5.56 -11.12 -7.16
C ILE A 174 4.27 -10.54 -6.58
N LYS A 175 3.48 -9.84 -7.36
CA LYS A 175 2.10 -9.51 -6.96
C LYS A 175 1.33 -10.84 -6.76
N PRO A 176 0.60 -11.04 -5.64
CA PRO A 176 -0.31 -10.03 -5.08
C PRO A 176 -0.09 -9.66 -3.61
N TYR A 177 0.91 -10.21 -2.91
CA TYR A 177 0.94 -10.12 -1.44
C TYR A 177 1.90 -9.08 -0.86
N LEU A 178 2.97 -8.75 -1.58
CA LEU A 178 3.99 -7.82 -1.14
C LEU A 178 4.62 -7.08 -2.32
N ASN A 179 4.65 -5.76 -2.23
CA ASN A 179 5.26 -4.95 -3.26
C ASN A 179 6.79 -4.85 -3.00
N LEU A 180 7.60 -5.29 -3.94
CA LEU A 180 9.07 -5.22 -3.83
C LEU A 180 9.58 -3.78 -3.71
N SER A 181 8.87 -2.80 -4.28
CA SER A 181 9.21 -1.39 -4.08
C SER A 181 9.14 -0.98 -2.61
N SER A 182 8.17 -1.49 -1.85
CA SER A 182 8.05 -1.23 -0.42
C SER A 182 9.26 -1.75 0.36
N ILE A 183 9.75 -2.96 0.02
CA ILE A 183 10.97 -3.53 0.62
C ILE A 183 12.18 -2.66 0.29
N PHE A 184 12.35 -2.30 -0.98
CA PHE A 184 13.49 -1.50 -1.44
C PHE A 184 13.53 -0.14 -0.75
N PHE A 185 12.44 0.65 -0.81
CA PHE A 185 12.42 2.00 -0.25
C PHE A 185 12.50 2.01 1.28
N PHE A 186 11.87 1.05 1.96
CA PHE A 186 11.99 0.91 3.42
C PHE A 186 13.42 0.53 3.83
N SER A 187 14.05 -0.39 3.10
CA SER A 187 15.44 -0.80 3.35
C SER A 187 16.44 0.31 3.03
N LEU A 188 16.17 1.13 2.01
CA LEU A 188 16.96 2.33 1.70
C LEU A 188 16.91 3.32 2.87
N GLY A 189 15.73 3.57 3.43
CA GLY A 189 15.56 4.39 4.63
C GLY A 189 16.27 3.81 5.85
N ALA A 190 16.21 2.50 6.05
CA ALA A 190 16.91 1.79 7.12
C ALA A 190 18.44 1.86 6.98
N TYR A 191 18.96 1.87 5.76
CA TYR A 191 20.40 2.00 5.50
C TYR A 191 20.95 3.40 5.86
N PHE A 192 20.14 4.44 5.68
CA PHE A 192 20.52 5.82 6.01
C PHE A 192 20.29 6.19 7.50
N SER A 193 19.74 5.30 8.29
CA SER A 193 19.48 5.54 9.71
C SER A 193 20.71 5.27 10.58
#